data_f5d670ca3c452061bb79cb87627f8858
#
_entry.id   f5d670ca3c452061bb79cb87627f8858
#
_cell.length_a   1.000
_cell.length_b   1.000
_cell.length_c   1.000
_cell.angle_alpha   90.00
_cell.angle_beta   90.00
_cell.angle_gamma   90.00
#
_symmetry.space_group_name_H-M   'P 1'
#
loop_
_entity.id
_entity.type
_entity.pdbx_description
1 polymer ?
#
loop_
_entity_poly.entity_id
_entity_poly.type
_entity_poly.pdbx_seq_one_letter_code
_entity_poly.pdbx_strand_id
1 'polypeptide(L)'
;MTTRADLIIVGAGLAGSAAAWAASARGLDVVVLEAFGPGHRNGSSHGSARIFRRAYPDPLYVRLTGAAGELWRQLEDQAGEMLLTLTGGIDFGASRNPRLLHEVLTRGNVPAELLTPEAAAERWPQFDFAGVGPVMFHADSGVLDPDNAMAAMLRLAAASGADVRFGTLVTRLASAPDGDGAVAYTDSGTFTAPVIAVAAGAWIAPLLGGVVGLPPLTVTQQQVFHFAPLPTEGNSGQGKPWPVFICDEGTGYCYGLPGGRDGEVPGAIKVGEHDGFRTTTAVDRDFLVDPAARARIMEFIGRRVPGLNPAPVNGITCLYTWTANEDFVLDRSGPFVVASPCSGHGAKFAPLLGEIIADLAAGKPAPEARFTLAAHRANGG
;
A
#
# COMPACT_ATOMS: atom_id res chain seq x y z
N MET A 1 -4.41 -33.76 -8.93
CA MET A 1 -3.88 -33.34 -10.27
C MET A 1 -2.79 -32.33 -10.05
N THR A 2 -1.76 -32.31 -10.88
CA THR A 2 -0.67 -31.33 -10.83
C THR A 2 -0.81 -30.36 -11.98
N THR A 3 -0.92 -29.06 -11.69
CA THR A 3 -0.90 -27.97 -12.68
C THR A 3 0.54 -27.46 -12.79
N ARG A 4 1.03 -27.20 -14.00
CA ARG A 4 2.35 -26.60 -14.26
C ARG A 4 2.17 -25.21 -14.87
N ALA A 5 3.08 -24.29 -14.54
CA ALA A 5 3.15 -22.94 -15.08
C ALA A 5 4.61 -22.48 -15.14
N ASP A 6 4.89 -21.36 -15.81
CA ASP A 6 6.21 -20.71 -15.78
C ASP A 6 6.42 -19.98 -14.46
N LEU A 7 5.34 -19.38 -13.93
CA LEU A 7 5.35 -18.65 -12.67
C LEU A 7 4.05 -18.92 -11.90
N ILE A 8 4.18 -19.27 -10.62
CA ILE A 8 3.06 -19.27 -9.68
C ILE A 8 3.18 -18.03 -8.80
N ILE A 9 2.06 -17.33 -8.60
CA ILE A 9 1.95 -16.19 -7.69
C ILE A 9 1.00 -16.57 -6.55
N VAL A 10 1.47 -16.48 -5.31
CA VAL A 10 0.67 -16.78 -4.12
C VAL A 10 0.21 -15.47 -3.49
N GLY A 11 -1.10 -15.25 -3.51
CA GLY A 11 -1.79 -14.04 -3.08
C GLY A 11 -2.13 -13.08 -4.24
N ALA A 12 -3.39 -12.63 -4.29
CA ALA A 12 -3.91 -11.69 -5.27
C ALA A 12 -4.20 -10.29 -4.67
N GLY A 13 -3.47 -9.90 -3.63
CA GLY A 13 -3.42 -8.52 -3.15
C GLY A 13 -2.71 -7.59 -4.15
N LEU A 14 -2.53 -6.31 -3.82
CA LEU A 14 -1.92 -5.32 -4.73
C LEU A 14 -0.60 -5.79 -5.35
N ALA A 15 0.31 -6.37 -4.56
CA ALA A 15 1.60 -6.83 -5.06
C ALA A 15 1.47 -8.04 -5.99
N GLY A 16 0.63 -9.03 -5.63
CA GLY A 16 0.42 -10.23 -6.43
C GLY A 16 -0.35 -9.96 -7.72
N SER A 17 -1.39 -9.13 -7.66
CA SER A 17 -2.14 -8.69 -8.85
C SER A 17 -1.24 -7.93 -9.84
N ALA A 18 -0.38 -7.05 -9.32
CA ALA A 18 0.59 -6.32 -10.14
C ALA A 18 1.65 -7.26 -10.75
N ALA A 19 2.12 -8.25 -9.98
CA ALA A 19 3.05 -9.26 -10.50
C ALA A 19 2.41 -10.11 -11.60
N ALA A 20 1.13 -10.47 -11.46
CA ALA A 20 0.39 -11.20 -12.48
C ALA A 20 0.27 -10.37 -13.77
N TRP A 21 -0.12 -9.10 -13.66
CA TRP A 21 -0.20 -8.18 -14.79
C TRP A 21 1.16 -8.05 -15.50
N ALA A 22 2.23 -7.76 -14.76
CA ALA A 22 3.56 -7.57 -15.32
C ALA A 22 4.14 -8.86 -15.96
N ALA A 23 3.96 -10.01 -15.33
CA ALA A 23 4.49 -11.29 -15.82
C ALA A 23 3.74 -11.81 -17.04
N SER A 24 2.40 -11.77 -17.03
CA SER A 24 1.58 -12.22 -18.18
C SER A 24 1.76 -11.31 -19.40
N ALA A 25 1.94 -9.99 -19.21
CA ALA A 25 2.27 -9.07 -20.29
C ALA A 25 3.62 -9.39 -20.97
N ARG A 26 4.51 -10.13 -20.29
CA ARG A 26 5.79 -10.62 -20.83
C ARG A 26 5.67 -12.01 -21.51
N GLY A 27 4.46 -12.55 -21.59
CA GLY A 27 4.16 -13.84 -22.23
C GLY A 27 4.45 -15.07 -21.38
N LEU A 28 4.61 -14.92 -20.07
CA LEU A 28 4.75 -16.07 -19.16
C LEU A 28 3.39 -16.74 -18.94
N ASP A 29 3.39 -18.07 -18.83
CA ASP A 29 2.27 -18.83 -18.29
C ASP A 29 2.19 -18.65 -16.79
N VAL A 30 1.18 -17.91 -16.32
CA VAL A 30 1.03 -17.47 -14.93
C VAL A 30 -0.17 -18.10 -14.27
N VAL A 31 0.03 -18.69 -13.09
CA VAL A 31 -1.07 -19.12 -12.21
C VAL A 31 -1.04 -18.27 -10.95
N VAL A 32 -2.17 -17.63 -10.62
CA VAL A 32 -2.38 -16.87 -9.37
C VAL A 32 -3.25 -17.70 -8.43
N LEU A 33 -2.77 -17.92 -7.22
CA LEU A 33 -3.47 -18.67 -6.17
C LEU A 33 -3.86 -17.71 -5.03
N GLU A 34 -5.15 -17.45 -4.87
CA GLU A 34 -5.70 -16.59 -3.82
C GLU A 34 -6.59 -17.40 -2.88
N ALA A 35 -6.29 -17.31 -1.60
CA ALA A 35 -7.00 -18.08 -0.56
C ALA A 35 -8.48 -17.69 -0.41
N PHE A 36 -8.82 -16.44 -0.70
CA PHE A 36 -10.16 -15.89 -0.49
C PHE A 36 -10.85 -15.56 -1.81
N GLY A 37 -12.09 -15.07 -1.73
CA GLY A 37 -12.80 -14.54 -2.87
C GLY A 37 -12.32 -13.12 -3.26
N PRO A 38 -12.70 -12.63 -4.46
CA PRO A 38 -12.39 -11.27 -4.87
C PRO A 38 -12.99 -10.23 -3.94
N GLY A 39 -12.27 -9.13 -3.67
CA GLY A 39 -12.74 -8.04 -2.81
C GLY A 39 -12.79 -8.37 -1.31
N HIS A 40 -12.16 -9.44 -0.86
CA HIS A 40 -12.11 -9.80 0.56
C HIS A 40 -11.39 -8.74 1.41
N ARG A 41 -11.73 -8.66 2.71
CA ARG A 41 -11.18 -7.68 3.66
C ARG A 41 -10.16 -8.27 4.65
N ASN A 42 -9.66 -9.47 4.40
CA ASN A 42 -8.79 -10.17 5.34
C ASN A 42 -7.35 -9.64 5.37
N GLY A 43 -6.88 -9.04 4.29
CA GLY A 43 -5.50 -8.54 4.16
C GLY A 43 -5.34 -7.04 4.35
N SER A 44 -4.32 -6.49 3.65
CA SER A 44 -3.93 -5.07 3.70
C SER A 44 -4.44 -4.26 2.51
N SER A 45 -4.80 -4.93 1.39
CA SER A 45 -5.00 -4.28 0.09
C SER A 45 -6.42 -3.77 -0.15
N HIS A 46 -7.40 -4.19 0.64
CA HIS A 46 -8.82 -3.86 0.45
C HIS A 46 -9.15 -2.38 0.63
N GLY A 47 -10.28 -1.96 0.08
CA GLY A 47 -10.86 -0.62 0.19
C GLY A 47 -10.62 0.23 -1.05
N SER A 48 -11.33 1.34 -1.14
CA SER A 48 -11.43 2.18 -2.34
C SER A 48 -10.55 3.43 -2.30
N ALA A 49 -9.73 3.60 -1.25
CA ALA A 49 -8.87 4.79 -1.13
C ALA A 49 -7.55 4.47 -0.42
N ARG A 50 -6.44 4.87 -1.05
CA ARG A 50 -5.07 4.88 -0.49
C ARG A 50 -4.36 6.14 -0.96
N ILE A 51 -3.42 6.65 -0.14
CA ILE A 51 -2.61 7.80 -0.52
C ILE A 51 -1.57 7.40 -1.56
N PHE A 52 -1.56 8.13 -2.68
CA PHE A 52 -0.39 8.27 -3.53
C PHE A 52 0.31 9.58 -3.15
N ARG A 53 1.60 9.54 -2.88
CA ARG A 53 2.42 10.73 -2.58
C ARG A 53 3.87 10.50 -2.95
N ARG A 54 4.56 11.58 -3.33
CA ARG A 54 5.99 11.57 -3.61
C ARG A 54 6.84 12.09 -2.44
N ALA A 55 6.20 12.71 -1.44
CA ALA A 55 6.87 13.30 -0.28
C ALA A 55 7.43 12.23 0.67
N TYR A 56 8.71 11.95 0.52
CA TYR A 56 9.52 11.09 1.38
C TYR A 56 10.80 11.81 1.80
N PRO A 57 11.29 11.62 3.04
CA PRO A 57 12.58 12.15 3.46
C PRO A 57 13.76 11.42 2.80
N ASP A 58 13.55 10.20 2.32
CA ASP A 58 14.55 9.40 1.61
C ASP A 58 14.40 9.57 0.09
N PRO A 59 15.47 10.07 -0.61
CA PRO A 59 15.46 10.24 -2.06
C PRO A 59 15.17 8.94 -2.86
N LEU A 60 15.50 7.77 -2.30
CA LEU A 60 15.16 6.49 -2.90
C LEU A 60 13.65 6.38 -3.14
N TYR A 61 12.85 6.61 -2.13
CA TYR A 61 11.39 6.51 -2.24
C TYR A 61 10.79 7.61 -3.12
N VAL A 62 11.41 8.81 -3.20
CA VAL A 62 11.01 9.84 -4.17
C VAL A 62 11.19 9.36 -5.61
N ARG A 63 12.32 8.69 -5.90
CA ARG A 63 12.59 8.09 -7.21
C ARG A 63 11.61 6.95 -7.53
N LEU A 64 11.43 6.02 -6.59
CA LEU A 64 10.53 4.87 -6.76
C LEU A 64 9.07 5.29 -6.95
N THR A 65 8.59 6.31 -6.23
CA THR A 65 7.22 6.84 -6.44
C THR A 65 7.06 7.54 -7.78
N GLY A 66 8.12 8.15 -8.31
CA GLY A 66 8.12 8.68 -9.67
C GLY A 66 7.90 7.58 -10.71
N ALA A 67 8.72 6.53 -10.67
CA ALA A 67 8.58 5.37 -11.55
C ALA A 67 7.21 4.68 -11.39
N ALA A 68 6.73 4.53 -10.15
CA ALA A 68 5.40 3.99 -9.91
C ALA A 68 4.29 4.87 -10.52
N GLY A 69 4.43 6.21 -10.46
CA GLY A 69 3.46 7.14 -11.04
C GLY A 69 3.34 7.00 -12.56
N GLU A 70 4.44 6.73 -13.26
CA GLU A 70 4.44 6.46 -14.71
C GLU A 70 3.72 5.13 -15.01
N LEU A 71 3.98 4.10 -14.23
CA LEU A 71 3.33 2.80 -14.37
C LEU A 71 1.85 2.84 -13.99
N TRP A 72 1.43 3.69 -13.05
CA TRP A 72 0.02 3.92 -12.77
C TRP A 72 -0.72 4.47 -14.00
N ARG A 73 -0.14 5.47 -14.69
CA ARG A 73 -0.73 6.01 -15.94
C ARG A 73 -0.80 4.95 -17.03
N GLN A 74 0.27 4.16 -17.20
CA GLN A 74 0.26 3.05 -18.15
C GLN A 74 -0.83 2.02 -17.85
N LEU A 75 -1.04 1.69 -16.59
CA LEU A 75 -2.10 0.78 -16.16
C LEU A 75 -3.48 1.38 -16.45
N GLU A 76 -3.71 2.67 -16.17
CA GLU A 76 -4.94 3.38 -16.46
C GLU A 76 -5.27 3.38 -17.96
N ASP A 77 -4.28 3.66 -18.81
CA ASP A 77 -4.42 3.62 -20.26
C ASP A 77 -4.80 2.22 -20.76
N GLN A 78 -4.16 1.16 -20.25
CA GLN A 78 -4.48 -0.22 -20.60
C GLN A 78 -5.82 -0.68 -20.07
N ALA A 79 -6.19 -0.26 -18.88
CA ALA A 79 -7.44 -0.63 -18.22
C ALA A 79 -8.65 0.12 -18.78
N GLY A 80 -8.44 1.32 -19.34
CA GLY A 80 -9.49 2.22 -19.80
C GLY A 80 -10.26 2.86 -18.65
N GLU A 81 -9.67 2.96 -17.46
CA GLU A 81 -10.33 3.50 -16.26
C GLU A 81 -9.32 4.27 -15.38
N MET A 82 -9.82 5.28 -14.67
CA MET A 82 -9.03 6.08 -13.74
C MET A 82 -8.88 5.33 -12.41
N LEU A 83 -7.63 5.12 -11.98
CA LEU A 83 -7.27 4.41 -10.75
C LEU A 83 -6.56 5.33 -9.75
N LEU A 84 -5.98 6.44 -10.22
CA LEU A 84 -5.28 7.44 -9.43
C LEU A 84 -5.85 8.84 -9.73
N THR A 85 -6.51 9.45 -8.76
CA THR A 85 -7.00 10.83 -8.84
C THR A 85 -6.04 11.75 -8.10
N LEU A 86 -5.41 12.68 -8.81
CA LEU A 86 -4.52 13.69 -8.21
C LEU A 86 -5.37 14.79 -7.53
N THR A 87 -5.18 14.95 -6.23
CA THR A 87 -5.85 15.97 -5.39
C THR A 87 -4.88 17.00 -4.84
N GLY A 88 -3.60 16.81 -5.08
CA GLY A 88 -2.52 17.45 -4.33
C GLY A 88 -2.39 16.87 -2.92
N GLY A 89 -1.27 17.20 -2.27
CA GLY A 89 -0.99 16.73 -0.92
C GLY A 89 -0.30 17.79 -0.08
N ILE A 90 -0.65 17.84 1.20
CA ILE A 90 -0.03 18.71 2.20
C ILE A 90 0.63 17.91 3.30
N ASP A 91 1.83 18.35 3.70
CA ASP A 91 2.59 17.78 4.81
C ASP A 91 2.88 18.91 5.80
N PHE A 92 2.52 18.72 7.08
CA PHE A 92 2.69 19.74 8.13
C PHE A 92 2.94 19.12 9.51
N GLY A 93 3.34 19.98 10.46
CA GLY A 93 3.77 19.56 11.79
C GLY A 93 5.29 19.45 11.91
N ALA A 94 5.82 19.74 13.10
CA ALA A 94 7.26 19.88 13.31
C ALA A 94 8.04 18.58 13.05
N SER A 95 7.51 17.46 13.52
CA SER A 95 8.15 16.14 13.33
C SER A 95 8.03 15.61 11.89
N ARG A 96 7.03 16.07 11.14
CA ARG A 96 6.92 15.79 9.71
C ARG A 96 8.03 16.42 8.89
N ASN A 97 8.62 17.51 9.40
CA ASN A 97 9.71 18.26 8.78
C ASN A 97 9.45 18.71 7.33
N PRO A 98 8.47 19.60 7.10
CA PRO A 98 8.10 20.04 5.74
C PRO A 98 9.25 20.67 4.95
N ARG A 99 10.23 21.30 5.62
CA ARG A 99 11.40 21.90 4.98
C ARG A 99 12.31 20.84 4.34
N LEU A 100 12.58 19.75 5.08
CA LEU A 100 13.35 18.62 4.56
C LEU A 100 12.63 17.97 3.36
N LEU A 101 11.32 17.76 3.48
CA LEU A 101 10.54 17.17 2.38
C LEU A 101 10.58 18.04 1.13
N HIS A 102 10.41 19.36 1.27
CA HIS A 102 10.53 20.31 0.18
C HIS A 102 11.92 20.26 -0.48
N GLU A 103 12.98 20.23 0.32
CA GLU A 103 14.36 20.14 -0.16
C GLU A 103 14.62 18.85 -0.95
N VAL A 104 14.18 17.70 -0.41
CA VAL A 104 14.35 16.39 -1.07
C VAL A 104 13.56 16.32 -2.36
N LEU A 105 12.31 16.79 -2.38
CA LEU A 105 11.50 16.85 -3.59
C LEU A 105 12.12 17.75 -4.66
N THR A 106 12.58 18.95 -4.28
CA THR A 106 13.22 19.90 -5.19
C THR A 106 14.49 19.31 -5.81
N ARG A 107 15.33 18.65 -5.01
CA ARG A 107 16.51 17.93 -5.52
C ARG A 107 16.15 16.79 -6.47
N GLY A 108 15.00 16.16 -6.25
CA GLY A 108 14.44 15.12 -7.11
C GLY A 108 13.68 15.65 -8.34
N ASN A 109 13.75 16.96 -8.62
CA ASN A 109 12.99 17.63 -9.68
C ASN A 109 11.48 17.43 -9.58
N VAL A 110 10.95 17.32 -8.36
CA VAL A 110 9.51 17.28 -8.10
C VAL A 110 9.06 18.65 -7.64
N PRO A 111 8.14 19.31 -8.37
CA PRO A 111 7.61 20.61 -7.95
C PRO A 111 6.95 20.54 -6.58
N ALA A 112 7.35 21.40 -5.66
CA ALA A 112 6.81 21.53 -4.33
C ALA A 112 6.81 22.99 -3.89
N GLU A 113 5.84 23.35 -3.06
CA GLU A 113 5.69 24.68 -2.48
C GLU A 113 5.88 24.60 -0.96
N LEU A 114 6.56 25.57 -0.38
CA LEU A 114 6.64 25.74 1.07
C LEU A 114 5.86 26.99 1.46
N LEU A 115 4.71 26.78 2.11
CA LEU A 115 3.77 27.83 2.47
C LEU A 115 3.92 28.24 3.94
N THR A 116 3.59 29.50 4.26
CA THR A 116 3.35 29.89 5.66
C THR A 116 2.02 29.31 6.14
N PRO A 117 1.80 29.17 7.46
CA PRO A 117 0.51 28.71 8.00
C PRO A 117 -0.67 29.54 7.51
N GLU A 118 -0.50 30.87 7.40
CA GLU A 118 -1.52 31.80 6.94
C GLU A 118 -1.90 31.54 5.48
N ALA A 119 -0.90 31.42 4.60
CA ALA A 119 -1.13 31.10 3.18
C ALA A 119 -1.78 29.72 2.99
N ALA A 120 -1.41 28.75 3.83
CA ALA A 120 -2.04 27.43 3.83
C ALA A 120 -3.51 27.51 4.32
N ALA A 121 -3.81 28.29 5.34
CA ALA A 121 -5.17 28.49 5.85
C ALA A 121 -6.10 29.20 4.82
N GLU A 122 -5.57 30.16 4.07
CA GLU A 122 -6.32 30.78 2.94
C GLU A 122 -6.64 29.77 1.85
N ARG A 123 -5.69 28.87 1.54
CA ARG A 123 -5.84 27.84 0.51
C ARG A 123 -6.73 26.68 0.95
N TRP A 124 -6.61 26.24 2.21
CA TRP A 124 -7.37 25.13 2.80
C TRP A 124 -7.99 25.51 4.15
N PRO A 125 -9.04 26.32 4.17
CA PRO A 125 -9.67 26.80 5.42
C PRO A 125 -10.34 25.68 6.24
N GLN A 126 -10.44 24.47 5.69
CA GLN A 126 -10.92 23.29 6.39
C GLN A 126 -9.89 22.69 7.37
N PHE A 127 -8.65 23.23 7.42
CA PHE A 127 -7.59 22.85 8.36
C PHE A 127 -7.24 24.02 9.28
N ASP A 128 -6.79 23.68 10.49
CA ASP A 128 -6.13 24.62 11.40
C ASP A 128 -4.61 24.40 11.37
N PHE A 129 -3.90 25.39 10.85
CA PHE A 129 -2.44 25.40 10.76
C PHE A 129 -1.78 26.26 11.87
N ALA A 130 -2.52 26.70 12.89
CA ALA A 130 -1.95 27.51 13.97
C ALA A 130 -0.81 26.75 14.69
N GLY A 131 0.37 27.36 14.72
CA GLY A 131 1.54 26.83 15.43
C GLY A 131 2.25 25.62 14.80
N VAL A 132 1.85 25.15 13.60
CA VAL A 132 2.46 23.96 12.97
C VAL A 132 3.78 24.26 12.23
N GLY A 133 4.17 25.54 12.10
CA GLY A 133 5.28 25.93 11.24
C GLY A 133 4.91 25.88 9.75
N PRO A 134 5.88 25.73 8.84
CA PRO A 134 5.60 25.72 7.41
C PRO A 134 4.77 24.50 7.01
N VAL A 135 4.00 24.66 5.92
CA VAL A 135 3.23 23.62 5.28
C VAL A 135 3.84 23.35 3.89
N MET A 136 4.21 22.11 3.62
CA MET A 136 4.70 21.72 2.30
C MET A 136 3.53 21.21 1.46
N PHE A 137 3.40 21.69 0.23
CA PHE A 137 2.44 21.22 -0.76
C PHE A 137 3.15 20.68 -2.00
N HIS A 138 2.61 19.60 -2.57
CA HIS A 138 3.02 19.13 -3.90
C HIS A 138 1.79 18.61 -4.67
N ALA A 139 1.74 18.93 -5.98
CA ALA A 139 0.59 18.61 -6.81
C ALA A 139 0.50 17.11 -7.18
N ASP A 140 1.66 16.42 -7.29
CA ASP A 140 1.76 15.00 -7.65
C ASP A 140 1.41 14.08 -6.48
N SER A 141 0.29 14.36 -5.82
CA SER A 141 -0.24 13.56 -4.72
C SER A 141 -1.74 13.37 -4.92
N GLY A 142 -2.28 12.27 -4.40
CA GLY A 142 -3.69 11.99 -4.61
C GLY A 142 -4.15 10.69 -3.98
N VAL A 143 -5.26 10.21 -4.50
CA VAL A 143 -5.94 9.01 -4.02
C VAL A 143 -5.94 7.95 -5.10
N LEU A 144 -5.39 6.79 -4.81
CA LEU A 144 -5.53 5.59 -5.63
C LEU A 144 -6.66 4.71 -5.11
N ASP A 145 -7.33 4.00 -6.03
CA ASP A 145 -8.37 3.01 -5.73
C ASP A 145 -7.80 1.60 -5.79
N PRO A 146 -7.44 0.97 -4.67
CA PRO A 146 -6.79 -0.33 -4.68
C PRO A 146 -7.72 -1.47 -5.11
N ASP A 147 -9.02 -1.41 -4.82
CA ASP A 147 -9.96 -2.45 -5.23
C ASP A 147 -10.10 -2.48 -6.75
N ASN A 148 -10.31 -1.32 -7.38
CA ASN A 148 -10.38 -1.22 -8.83
C ASN A 148 -9.01 -1.54 -9.47
N ALA A 149 -7.90 -1.12 -8.86
CA ALA A 149 -6.57 -1.42 -9.36
C ALA A 149 -6.27 -2.92 -9.39
N MET A 150 -6.58 -3.66 -8.31
CA MET A 150 -6.45 -5.12 -8.29
C MET A 150 -7.32 -5.79 -9.35
N ALA A 151 -8.59 -5.36 -9.47
CA ALA A 151 -9.51 -5.88 -10.47
C ALA A 151 -9.00 -5.63 -11.90
N ALA A 152 -8.50 -4.42 -12.20
CA ALA A 152 -7.92 -4.06 -13.49
C ALA A 152 -6.68 -4.92 -13.82
N MET A 153 -5.73 -5.01 -12.89
CA MET A 153 -4.51 -5.80 -13.08
C MET A 153 -4.81 -7.28 -13.31
N LEU A 154 -5.71 -7.88 -12.53
CA LEU A 154 -6.09 -9.29 -12.71
C LEU A 154 -6.87 -9.52 -14.00
N ARG A 155 -7.74 -8.59 -14.40
CA ARG A 155 -8.46 -8.66 -15.69
C ARG A 155 -7.49 -8.59 -16.86
N LEU A 156 -6.52 -7.70 -16.83
CA LEU A 156 -5.49 -7.58 -17.87
C LEU A 156 -4.58 -8.82 -17.90
N ALA A 157 -4.21 -9.35 -16.73
CA ALA A 157 -3.44 -10.59 -16.64
C ALA A 157 -4.21 -11.76 -17.24
N ALA A 158 -5.49 -11.92 -16.89
CA ALA A 158 -6.35 -12.99 -17.45
C ALA A 158 -6.54 -12.84 -18.97
N ALA A 159 -6.69 -11.61 -19.47
CA ALA A 159 -6.75 -11.34 -20.90
C ALA A 159 -5.45 -11.71 -21.63
N SER A 160 -4.32 -11.71 -20.94
CA SER A 160 -3.01 -12.17 -21.43
C SER A 160 -2.73 -13.66 -21.14
N GLY A 161 -3.73 -14.42 -20.66
CA GLY A 161 -3.65 -15.88 -20.48
C GLY A 161 -3.39 -16.36 -19.05
N ALA A 162 -3.26 -15.46 -18.05
CA ALA A 162 -3.07 -15.87 -16.67
C ALA A 162 -4.30 -16.63 -16.11
N ASP A 163 -4.06 -17.73 -15.38
CA ASP A 163 -5.07 -18.50 -14.66
C ASP A 163 -5.20 -17.99 -13.22
N VAL A 164 -6.28 -17.28 -12.93
CA VAL A 164 -6.53 -16.68 -11.61
C VAL A 164 -7.52 -17.54 -10.82
N ARG A 165 -7.03 -18.15 -9.75
CA ARG A 165 -7.80 -19.07 -8.90
C ARG A 165 -8.05 -18.49 -7.53
N PHE A 166 -9.27 -18.01 -7.32
CA PHE A 166 -9.78 -17.62 -6.00
C PHE A 166 -10.24 -18.84 -5.19
N GLY A 167 -10.32 -18.71 -3.87
CA GLY A 167 -10.70 -19.80 -2.97
C GLY A 167 -9.69 -20.95 -2.97
N THR A 168 -8.43 -20.69 -3.33
CA THR A 168 -7.37 -21.70 -3.44
C THR A 168 -6.28 -21.41 -2.40
N LEU A 169 -6.43 -21.97 -1.21
CA LEU A 169 -5.50 -21.79 -0.11
C LEU A 169 -4.22 -22.60 -0.33
N VAL A 170 -3.08 -21.92 -0.43
CA VAL A 170 -1.76 -22.59 -0.37
C VAL A 170 -1.43 -22.86 1.08
N THR A 171 -1.33 -24.14 1.42
CA THR A 171 -1.07 -24.62 2.80
C THR A 171 0.42 -24.87 3.06
N ARG A 172 1.21 -25.16 2.03
CA ARG A 172 2.63 -25.44 2.13
C ARG A 172 3.37 -25.13 0.82
N LEU A 173 4.60 -24.69 0.95
CA LEU A 173 5.55 -24.53 -0.14
C LEU A 173 6.75 -25.46 0.07
N ALA A 174 7.34 -25.96 -1.01
CA ALA A 174 8.57 -26.74 -0.97
C ALA A 174 9.35 -26.56 -2.27
N SER A 175 10.69 -26.72 -2.24
CA SER A 175 11.47 -26.91 -3.45
C SER A 175 11.06 -28.23 -4.11
N ALA A 176 11.11 -28.28 -5.43
CA ALA A 176 10.81 -29.52 -6.16
C ALA A 176 11.83 -30.61 -5.81
N PRO A 177 11.42 -31.89 -5.70
CA PRO A 177 12.31 -33.00 -5.33
C PRO A 177 13.48 -33.22 -6.31
N ASP A 178 13.30 -32.88 -7.56
CA ASP A 178 14.30 -32.94 -8.62
C ASP A 178 15.26 -31.75 -8.62
N GLY A 179 15.03 -30.76 -7.75
CA GLY A 179 15.82 -29.54 -7.63
C GLY A 179 15.47 -28.47 -8.69
N ASP A 180 14.52 -28.73 -9.58
CA ASP A 180 14.15 -27.82 -10.65
C ASP A 180 12.79 -27.13 -10.39
N GLY A 181 12.85 -26.09 -9.52
CA GLY A 181 11.69 -25.27 -9.20
C GLY A 181 11.07 -25.51 -7.83
N ALA A 182 9.79 -25.23 -7.70
CA ALA A 182 9.03 -25.30 -6.45
C ALA A 182 7.63 -25.88 -6.65
N VAL A 183 7.05 -26.31 -5.51
CA VAL A 183 5.69 -26.88 -5.43
C VAL A 183 4.88 -26.09 -4.42
N ALA A 184 3.71 -25.65 -4.82
CA ALA A 184 2.67 -25.15 -3.93
C ALA A 184 1.61 -26.24 -3.71
N TYR A 185 1.34 -26.56 -2.45
CA TYR A 185 0.33 -27.52 -2.03
C TYR A 185 -0.93 -26.80 -1.60
N THR A 186 -2.06 -27.25 -2.14
CA THR A 186 -3.39 -26.72 -1.79
C THR A 186 -4.31 -27.90 -1.43
N ASP A 187 -5.48 -27.59 -0.91
CA ASP A 187 -6.53 -28.59 -0.65
C ASP A 187 -7.11 -29.19 -1.96
N SER A 188 -7.02 -28.48 -3.07
CA SER A 188 -7.54 -28.89 -4.39
C SER A 188 -6.51 -29.56 -5.28
N GLY A 189 -5.23 -29.65 -4.88
CA GLY A 189 -4.16 -30.27 -5.67
C GLY A 189 -2.80 -29.59 -5.48
N THR A 190 -1.88 -29.88 -6.38
CA THR A 190 -0.52 -29.32 -6.38
C THR A 190 -0.26 -28.48 -7.63
N PHE A 191 0.54 -27.43 -7.45
CA PHE A 191 0.99 -26.54 -8.52
C PHE A 191 2.50 -26.50 -8.53
N THR A 192 3.10 -26.61 -9.70
CA THR A 192 4.56 -26.64 -9.87
C THR A 192 5.02 -25.58 -10.86
N ALA A 193 6.11 -24.91 -10.56
CA ALA A 193 6.73 -23.94 -11.46
C ALA A 193 8.23 -23.85 -11.19
N PRO A 194 9.04 -23.40 -12.16
CA PRO A 194 10.43 -23.02 -11.93
C PRO A 194 10.57 -21.96 -10.83
N VAL A 195 9.58 -21.06 -10.70
CA VAL A 195 9.58 -19.99 -9.69
C VAL A 195 8.19 -19.84 -9.08
N ILE A 196 8.16 -19.65 -7.76
CA ILE A 196 6.93 -19.23 -7.03
C ILE A 196 7.19 -17.87 -6.39
N ALA A 197 6.41 -16.85 -6.79
CA ALA A 197 6.42 -15.54 -6.15
C ALA A 197 5.40 -15.52 -5.01
N VAL A 198 5.86 -15.21 -3.80
CA VAL A 198 5.01 -15.21 -2.61
C VAL A 198 4.73 -13.78 -2.19
N ALA A 199 3.52 -13.31 -2.51
CA ALA A 199 2.97 -11.98 -2.20
C ALA A 199 1.81 -12.09 -1.18
N ALA A 200 1.97 -12.98 -0.20
CA ALA A 200 0.91 -13.39 0.72
C ALA A 200 0.69 -12.42 1.91
N GLY A 201 1.22 -11.18 1.84
CA GLY A 201 1.01 -10.16 2.86
C GLY A 201 1.32 -10.66 4.28
N ALA A 202 0.38 -10.55 5.19
CA ALA A 202 0.55 -10.97 6.59
C ALA A 202 0.72 -12.49 6.80
N TRP A 203 0.43 -13.31 5.77
CA TRP A 203 0.63 -14.76 5.80
C TRP A 203 2.00 -15.21 5.27
N ILE A 204 2.86 -14.27 4.84
CA ILE A 204 4.14 -14.62 4.21
C ILE A 204 5.08 -15.37 5.16
N ALA A 205 5.17 -14.96 6.43
CA ALA A 205 6.07 -15.57 7.40
C ALA A 205 5.71 -17.03 7.72
N PRO A 206 4.45 -17.39 8.06
CA PRO A 206 4.09 -18.79 8.27
C PRO A 206 4.21 -19.64 7.01
N LEU A 207 4.03 -19.06 5.81
CA LEU A 207 4.07 -19.81 4.56
C LEU A 207 5.50 -20.07 4.07
N LEU A 208 6.40 -19.11 4.21
CA LEU A 208 7.79 -19.21 3.72
C LEU A 208 8.82 -19.53 4.80
N GLY A 209 8.53 -19.30 6.09
CA GLY A 209 9.52 -19.39 7.17
C GLY A 209 10.18 -20.76 7.33
N GLY A 210 9.58 -21.83 6.78
CA GLY A 210 10.16 -23.17 6.76
C GLY A 210 11.09 -23.44 5.55
N VAL A 211 11.11 -22.58 4.55
CA VAL A 211 11.86 -22.81 3.29
C VAL A 211 12.79 -21.65 2.92
N VAL A 212 12.53 -20.45 3.44
CA VAL A 212 13.37 -19.27 3.23
C VAL A 212 13.67 -18.60 4.57
N GLY A 213 14.93 -18.23 4.80
CA GLY A 213 15.31 -17.44 5.97
C GLY A 213 14.82 -16.00 5.85
N LEU A 214 13.64 -15.72 6.38
CA LEU A 214 13.05 -14.38 6.40
C LEU A 214 13.63 -13.51 7.52
N PRO A 215 13.69 -12.18 7.36
CA PRO A 215 13.90 -11.28 8.49
C PRO A 215 12.69 -11.32 9.44
N PRO A 216 12.82 -10.82 10.67
CA PRO A 216 11.67 -10.61 11.55
C PRO A 216 10.61 -9.73 10.89
N LEU A 217 9.38 -10.23 10.83
CA LEU A 217 8.22 -9.52 10.31
C LEU A 217 7.18 -9.40 11.42
N THR A 218 6.76 -8.18 11.70
CA THR A 218 5.72 -7.92 12.70
C THR A 218 4.41 -7.58 12.01
N VAL A 219 3.35 -8.31 12.34
CA VAL A 219 2.00 -8.02 11.86
C VAL A 219 1.25 -7.19 12.90
N THR A 220 0.64 -6.10 12.46
CA THR A 220 -0.18 -5.24 13.31
C THR A 220 -1.55 -4.98 12.72
N GLN A 221 -2.57 -4.85 13.57
CA GLN A 221 -3.88 -4.40 13.16
C GLN A 221 -3.93 -2.88 13.20
N GLN A 222 -4.21 -2.29 12.06
CA GLN A 222 -4.40 -0.86 11.86
C GLN A 222 -5.88 -0.53 11.71
N GLN A 223 -6.21 0.75 11.82
CA GLN A 223 -7.58 1.20 11.66
C GLN A 223 -7.65 2.60 11.06
N VAL A 224 -8.72 2.85 10.36
CA VAL A 224 -9.05 4.13 9.77
C VAL A 224 -10.49 4.48 10.05
N PHE A 225 -10.79 5.75 10.12
CA PHE A 225 -12.12 6.28 10.36
C PHE A 225 -12.52 7.21 9.23
N HIS A 226 -13.80 7.26 8.93
CA HIS A 226 -14.35 8.17 7.95
C HIS A 226 -15.17 9.25 8.65
N PHE A 227 -14.96 10.50 8.23
CA PHE A 227 -15.58 11.67 8.81
C PHE A 227 -16.36 12.45 7.74
N ALA A 228 -17.57 12.87 8.08
CA ALA A 228 -18.37 13.71 7.18
C ALA A 228 -17.80 15.13 7.15
N PRO A 229 -17.57 15.73 5.96
CA PRO A 229 -17.26 17.15 5.85
C PRO A 229 -18.41 18.01 6.40
N LEU A 230 -18.05 19.09 7.10
CA LEU A 230 -19.04 20.10 7.51
C LEU A 230 -19.44 20.99 6.32
N PRO A 231 -20.68 21.46 6.27
CA PRO A 231 -21.09 22.44 5.27
C PRO A 231 -20.22 23.71 5.40
N THR A 232 -19.67 24.18 4.29
CA THR A 232 -18.98 25.48 4.24
C THR A 232 -19.98 26.57 3.92
N GLU A 233 -20.04 27.60 4.77
CA GLU A 233 -20.89 28.78 4.51
C GLU A 233 -20.49 29.43 3.17
N GLY A 234 -21.47 29.66 2.30
CA GLY A 234 -21.31 30.40 1.04
C GLY A 234 -21.00 29.56 -0.20
N ASN A 235 -20.98 28.24 -0.14
CA ASN A 235 -20.72 27.40 -1.32
C ASN A 235 -21.85 26.39 -1.54
N SER A 236 -22.61 26.59 -2.61
CA SER A 236 -23.69 25.70 -3.07
C SER A 236 -23.08 24.36 -3.55
N GLY A 237 -22.72 23.45 -2.62
CA GLY A 237 -22.51 22.04 -2.90
C GLY A 237 -21.12 21.60 -3.37
N GLN A 238 -20.16 22.49 -3.58
CA GLN A 238 -18.78 22.14 -3.91
C GLN A 238 -17.81 22.89 -2.99
N GLY A 239 -17.52 22.31 -1.83
CA GLY A 239 -16.42 22.77 -0.96
C GLY A 239 -15.07 22.76 -1.70
N LYS A 240 -14.05 23.48 -1.15
CA LYS A 240 -12.70 23.39 -1.71
C LYS A 240 -12.24 21.91 -1.74
N PRO A 241 -11.52 21.49 -2.79
CA PRO A 241 -11.04 20.12 -2.90
C PRO A 241 -10.21 19.73 -1.66
N TRP A 242 -10.46 18.54 -1.14
CA TRP A 242 -9.67 17.99 -0.05
C TRP A 242 -8.36 17.43 -0.61
N PRO A 243 -7.19 17.96 -0.21
CA PRO A 243 -5.91 17.33 -0.52
C PRO A 243 -5.77 16.05 0.31
N VAL A 244 -4.89 15.15 -0.09
CA VAL A 244 -4.34 14.20 0.88
C VAL A 244 -3.48 14.96 1.87
N PHE A 245 -3.43 14.51 3.12
CA PHE A 245 -2.64 15.22 4.13
C PHE A 245 -1.90 14.27 5.06
N ILE A 246 -0.77 14.76 5.57
CA ILE A 246 -0.01 14.10 6.62
C ILE A 246 0.37 15.16 7.65
N CYS A 247 0.05 14.87 8.91
CA CYS A 247 0.40 15.69 10.04
C CYS A 247 1.20 14.86 11.05
N ASP A 248 2.38 15.36 11.45
CA ASP A 248 3.17 14.79 12.53
C ASP A 248 3.72 15.90 13.42
N GLU A 249 3.18 15.98 14.63
CA GLU A 249 3.57 16.96 15.63
C GLU A 249 4.46 16.36 16.73
N GLY A 250 4.88 15.08 16.56
CA GLY A 250 5.65 14.33 17.55
C GLY A 250 4.80 13.67 18.64
N THR A 251 3.49 13.91 18.66
CA THR A 251 2.53 13.28 19.57
C THR A 251 1.63 12.26 18.85
N GLY A 252 1.85 12.06 17.56
CA GLY A 252 1.10 11.14 16.71
C GLY A 252 1.23 11.54 15.25
N TYR A 253 1.35 10.53 14.41
CA TYR A 253 1.42 10.65 12.96
C TYR A 253 0.03 10.34 12.39
N CYS A 254 -0.71 11.38 12.00
CA CYS A 254 -2.01 11.25 11.37
C CYS A 254 -1.93 11.52 9.87
N TYR A 255 -2.73 10.78 9.11
CA TYR A 255 -2.89 11.01 7.69
C TYR A 255 -4.36 10.99 7.30
N GLY A 256 -4.71 11.68 6.21
CA GLY A 256 -6.06 11.62 5.69
C GLY A 256 -6.13 11.91 4.20
N LEU A 257 -7.27 11.53 3.63
CA LEU A 257 -7.53 11.55 2.19
C LEU A 257 -9.04 11.48 1.91
N PRO A 258 -9.53 11.91 0.74
CA PRO A 258 -10.87 11.56 0.27
C PRO A 258 -11.12 10.05 0.41
N GLY A 259 -12.20 9.67 1.09
CA GLY A 259 -12.43 8.31 1.59
C GLY A 259 -12.92 7.29 0.56
N GLY A 260 -13.20 7.74 -0.67
CA GLY A 260 -13.70 6.86 -1.72
C GLY A 260 -15.10 6.30 -1.41
N ARG A 261 -15.35 5.08 -1.88
CA ARG A 261 -16.65 4.39 -1.68
C ARG A 261 -16.82 3.81 -0.28
N ASP A 262 -15.72 3.69 0.50
CA ASP A 262 -15.74 3.11 1.84
C ASP A 262 -16.36 4.05 2.89
N GLY A 263 -16.58 5.33 2.54
CA GLY A 263 -16.93 6.39 3.47
C GLY A 263 -18.37 6.40 3.97
N GLU A 264 -19.25 5.53 3.47
CA GLU A 264 -20.71 5.44 3.77
C GLU A 264 -21.50 6.70 3.46
N VAL A 265 -20.89 7.89 3.58
CA VAL A 265 -21.49 9.18 3.18
C VAL A 265 -20.69 9.82 2.05
N PRO A 266 -21.35 10.52 1.10
CA PRO A 266 -20.67 11.19 0.00
C PRO A 266 -19.62 12.21 0.51
N GLY A 267 -18.43 12.15 -0.07
CA GLY A 267 -17.34 13.07 0.26
C GLY A 267 -16.69 12.85 1.63
N ALA A 268 -16.98 11.74 2.32
CA ALA A 268 -16.31 11.42 3.57
C ALA A 268 -14.78 11.43 3.44
N ILE A 269 -14.11 11.93 4.47
CA ILE A 269 -12.66 11.96 4.55
C ILE A 269 -12.20 10.81 5.45
N LYS A 270 -11.34 9.97 4.92
CA LYS A 270 -10.69 8.88 5.61
C LYS A 270 -9.49 9.38 6.38
N VAL A 271 -9.42 9.11 7.68
CA VAL A 271 -8.31 9.51 8.53
C VAL A 271 -7.83 8.31 9.36
N GLY A 272 -6.52 8.16 9.47
CA GLY A 272 -5.87 7.12 10.27
C GLY A 272 -4.63 7.61 10.97
N GLU A 273 -4.19 6.86 11.98
CA GLU A 273 -2.86 6.96 12.58
C GLU A 273 -1.90 6.02 11.86
N HIS A 274 -0.65 6.41 11.73
CA HIS A 274 0.41 5.53 11.21
C HIS A 274 1.10 4.77 12.35
N ASP A 275 1.03 5.27 13.57
CA ASP A 275 1.54 4.67 14.80
C ASP A 275 0.39 4.16 15.69
N GLY A 276 0.67 3.39 16.74
CA GLY A 276 -0.37 2.91 17.66
C GLY A 276 -0.75 1.45 17.42
N PHE A 277 0.25 0.60 17.32
CA PHE A 277 0.13 -0.77 16.84
C PHE A 277 -0.38 -1.75 17.89
N ARG A 278 -1.47 -2.44 17.57
CA ARG A 278 -1.80 -3.70 18.21
C ARG A 278 -1.17 -4.85 17.40
N THR A 279 -0.11 -5.46 17.93
CA THR A 279 0.47 -6.66 17.35
C THR A 279 -0.56 -7.79 17.31
N THR A 280 -0.63 -8.48 16.18
CA THR A 280 -1.55 -9.59 15.93
C THR A 280 -0.91 -10.56 14.94
N THR A 281 -1.65 -11.56 14.50
CA THR A 281 -1.35 -12.37 13.33
C THR A 281 -2.47 -12.20 12.29
N ALA A 282 -2.25 -12.69 11.10
CA ALA A 282 -3.29 -12.70 10.07
C ALA A 282 -4.51 -13.58 10.47
N VAL A 283 -4.30 -14.55 11.35
CA VAL A 283 -5.33 -15.50 11.83
C VAL A 283 -6.06 -14.97 13.06
N ASP A 284 -5.33 -14.31 13.98
CA ASP A 284 -5.88 -13.85 15.27
C ASP A 284 -6.51 -12.45 15.20
N ARG A 285 -6.56 -11.85 14.02
CA ARG A 285 -7.21 -10.56 13.79
C ARG A 285 -8.68 -10.63 14.15
N ASP A 286 -9.15 -9.72 15.01
CA ASP A 286 -10.54 -9.68 15.48
C ASP A 286 -11.45 -8.72 14.69
N PHE A 287 -10.91 -7.90 13.80
CA PHE A 287 -11.63 -6.87 13.02
C PHE A 287 -12.28 -5.76 13.85
N LEU A 288 -12.01 -5.72 15.16
CA LEU A 288 -12.58 -4.71 16.05
C LEU A 288 -11.75 -3.42 16.05
N VAL A 289 -12.45 -2.31 16.03
CA VAL A 289 -11.85 -0.98 16.15
C VAL A 289 -11.48 -0.72 17.61
N ASP A 290 -10.25 -0.24 17.85
CA ASP A 290 -9.81 0.18 19.18
C ASP A 290 -10.47 1.51 19.57
N PRO A 291 -11.25 1.58 20.66
CA PRO A 291 -11.88 2.81 21.12
C PRO A 291 -10.88 3.91 21.52
N ALA A 292 -9.69 3.54 22.02
CA ALA A 292 -8.67 4.51 22.38
C ALA A 292 -8.08 5.22 21.15
N ALA A 293 -7.79 4.48 20.08
CA ALA A 293 -7.34 5.07 18.84
C ALA A 293 -8.44 5.93 18.18
N ARG A 294 -9.71 5.48 18.26
CA ARG A 294 -10.84 6.31 17.82
C ARG A 294 -10.85 7.66 18.56
N ALA A 295 -10.67 7.65 19.88
CA ALA A 295 -10.66 8.86 20.69
C ALA A 295 -9.51 9.81 20.29
N ARG A 296 -8.29 9.29 20.09
CA ARG A 296 -7.14 10.09 19.66
C ARG A 296 -7.37 10.75 18.29
N ILE A 297 -7.93 10.00 17.34
CA ILE A 297 -8.24 10.56 16.01
C ILE A 297 -9.34 11.61 16.09
N MET A 298 -10.38 11.42 16.92
CA MET A 298 -11.42 12.43 17.14
C MET A 298 -10.82 13.72 17.74
N GLU A 299 -9.90 13.61 18.69
CA GLU A 299 -9.18 14.75 19.26
C GLU A 299 -8.34 15.47 18.19
N PHE A 300 -7.59 14.73 17.38
CA PHE A 300 -6.84 15.30 16.25
C PHE A 300 -7.77 16.05 15.26
N ILE A 301 -8.91 15.46 14.88
CA ILE A 301 -9.88 16.11 14.01
C ILE A 301 -10.38 17.42 14.64
N GLY A 302 -10.80 17.41 15.90
CA GLY A 302 -11.30 18.59 16.58
C GLY A 302 -10.27 19.72 16.67
N ARG A 303 -8.98 19.39 16.71
CA ARG A 303 -7.87 20.35 16.82
C ARG A 303 -7.37 20.82 15.44
N ARG A 304 -7.21 19.92 14.47
CA ARG A 304 -6.48 20.21 13.23
C ARG A 304 -7.33 20.21 11.96
N VAL A 305 -8.53 19.65 12.00
CA VAL A 305 -9.37 19.52 10.80
C VAL A 305 -10.81 19.99 11.11
N PRO A 306 -10.98 21.27 11.50
CA PRO A 306 -12.31 21.81 11.88
C PRO A 306 -13.35 21.77 10.74
N GLY A 307 -12.93 21.49 9.50
CA GLY A 307 -13.84 21.24 8.38
C GLY A 307 -14.55 19.88 8.41
N LEU A 308 -14.28 19.03 9.42
CA LEU A 308 -14.92 17.72 9.58
C LEU A 308 -15.80 17.68 10.83
N ASN A 309 -16.89 16.91 10.76
CA ASN A 309 -17.60 16.50 11.97
C ASN A 309 -16.67 15.59 12.80
N PRO A 310 -16.38 15.89 14.07
CA PRO A 310 -15.44 15.09 14.85
C PRO A 310 -15.94 13.69 15.19
N ALA A 311 -17.22 13.39 15.02
CA ALA A 311 -17.77 12.05 15.17
C ALA A 311 -17.61 11.25 13.87
N PRO A 312 -16.85 10.13 13.85
CA PRO A 312 -16.71 9.34 12.65
C PRO A 312 -18.01 8.61 12.29
N VAL A 313 -18.28 8.47 11.00
CA VAL A 313 -19.45 7.75 10.46
C VAL A 313 -19.21 6.24 10.45
N ASN A 314 -17.97 5.80 10.22
CA ASN A 314 -17.58 4.39 10.33
C ASN A 314 -16.10 4.23 10.72
N GLY A 315 -15.70 2.97 10.98
CA GLY A 315 -14.32 2.58 11.20
C GLY A 315 -14.02 1.24 10.55
N ILE A 316 -12.85 1.13 9.91
CA ILE A 316 -12.41 -0.06 9.19
C ILE A 316 -11.03 -0.46 9.68
N THR A 317 -10.78 -1.76 9.86
CA THR A 317 -9.46 -2.28 10.22
C THR A 317 -8.75 -2.91 9.02
N CYS A 318 -7.41 -2.87 9.03
CA CYS A 318 -6.57 -3.56 8.05
C CYS A 318 -5.32 -4.12 8.75
N LEU A 319 -4.45 -4.80 8.01
CA LEU A 319 -3.18 -5.30 8.51
C LEU A 319 -2.01 -4.56 7.88
N TYR A 320 -0.97 -4.31 8.68
CA TYR A 320 0.36 -4.00 8.17
C TYR A 320 1.31 -5.15 8.51
N THR A 321 2.28 -5.37 7.65
CA THR A 321 3.40 -6.29 7.88
C THR A 321 4.67 -5.48 7.83
N TRP A 322 5.33 -5.35 8.96
CA TRP A 322 6.47 -4.47 9.17
C TRP A 322 7.79 -5.21 9.13
N THR A 323 8.78 -4.58 8.54
CA THR A 323 10.20 -4.82 8.78
C THR A 323 10.70 -3.82 9.85
N ALA A 324 11.84 -4.10 10.47
CA ALA A 324 12.38 -3.24 11.53
C ALA A 324 12.75 -1.82 11.06
N ASN A 325 13.09 -1.65 9.78
CA ASN A 325 13.50 -0.39 9.15
C ASN A 325 12.47 0.16 8.15
N GLU A 326 11.28 -0.43 8.08
CA GLU A 326 10.19 -0.09 7.16
C GLU A 326 10.52 -0.29 5.67
N ASP A 327 11.69 -0.78 5.31
CA ASP A 327 12.03 -1.12 3.94
C ASP A 327 11.30 -2.37 3.46
N PHE A 328 11.08 -2.47 2.17
CA PHE A 328 10.47 -3.64 1.55
C PHE A 328 11.41 -4.85 1.60
N VAL A 329 10.83 -6.06 1.65
CA VAL A 329 11.56 -7.28 1.34
C VAL A 329 11.19 -7.72 -0.07
N LEU A 330 12.13 -7.57 -1.00
CA LEU A 330 11.99 -7.91 -2.41
C LEU A 330 13.28 -8.61 -2.86
N ASP A 331 13.26 -9.93 -2.82
CA ASP A 331 14.46 -10.74 -3.15
C ASP A 331 14.05 -12.11 -3.66
N ARG A 332 15.02 -12.82 -4.22
CA ARG A 332 14.87 -14.23 -4.64
C ARG A 332 15.76 -15.14 -3.83
N SER A 333 15.21 -16.22 -3.31
CA SER A 333 15.94 -17.29 -2.62
C SER A 333 15.61 -18.64 -3.27
N GLY A 334 16.54 -19.18 -4.06
CA GLY A 334 16.30 -20.38 -4.84
C GLY A 334 15.11 -20.21 -5.81
N PRO A 335 14.11 -21.11 -5.75
CA PRO A 335 12.93 -21.01 -6.60
C PRO A 335 11.85 -20.06 -6.05
N PHE A 336 12.08 -19.36 -4.93
CA PHE A 336 11.09 -18.48 -4.30
C PHE A 336 11.46 -17.02 -4.47
N VAL A 337 10.52 -16.22 -4.97
CA VAL A 337 10.54 -14.76 -4.88
C VAL A 337 9.79 -14.36 -3.62
N VAL A 338 10.45 -13.65 -2.71
CA VAL A 338 9.88 -13.10 -1.48
C VAL A 338 9.40 -11.68 -1.76
N ALA A 339 8.09 -11.44 -1.67
CA ALA A 339 7.49 -10.15 -1.90
C ALA A 339 6.68 -9.69 -0.66
N SER A 340 7.34 -8.97 0.24
CA SER A 340 6.72 -8.33 1.41
C SER A 340 6.92 -6.81 1.39
N PRO A 341 6.27 -6.09 0.44
CA PRO A 341 6.43 -4.65 0.28
C PRO A 341 5.34 -3.88 1.05
N CYS A 342 5.13 -4.15 2.32
CA CYS A 342 4.07 -3.50 3.08
C CYS A 342 4.57 -2.32 3.93
N SER A 343 5.00 -2.54 5.16
CA SER A 343 5.39 -1.52 6.15
C SER A 343 4.50 -0.25 6.12
N GLY A 344 3.18 -0.44 5.90
CA GLY A 344 2.19 0.63 5.86
C GLY A 344 2.20 1.55 4.63
N HIS A 345 3.16 1.42 3.72
CA HIS A 345 3.28 2.38 2.61
C HIS A 345 3.43 1.77 1.20
N GLY A 346 3.30 0.45 1.04
CA GLY A 346 3.54 -0.27 -0.22
C GLY A 346 2.54 0.02 -1.35
N ALA A 347 1.27 0.31 -1.03
CA ALA A 347 0.18 0.37 -2.00
C ALA A 347 0.47 1.28 -3.22
N LYS A 348 1.05 2.46 -3.00
CA LYS A 348 1.35 3.44 -4.07
C LYS A 348 2.40 2.96 -5.07
N PHE A 349 3.17 1.95 -4.71
CA PHE A 349 4.20 1.34 -5.56
C PHE A 349 3.70 0.12 -6.34
N ALA A 350 2.43 -0.27 -6.21
CA ALA A 350 1.95 -1.56 -6.69
C ALA A 350 2.35 -1.91 -8.13
N PRO A 351 2.17 -1.07 -9.17
CA PRO A 351 2.60 -1.42 -10.51
C PRO A 351 4.12 -1.64 -10.61
N LEU A 352 4.92 -0.81 -9.95
CA LEU A 352 6.38 -0.97 -9.89
C LEU A 352 6.80 -2.25 -9.16
N LEU A 353 6.10 -2.60 -8.09
CA LEU A 353 6.34 -3.86 -7.37
C LEU A 353 6.06 -5.06 -8.27
N GLY A 354 5.04 -4.97 -9.12
CA GLY A 354 4.75 -6.00 -10.12
C GLY A 354 5.91 -6.23 -11.08
N GLU A 355 6.47 -5.15 -11.63
CA GLU A 355 7.64 -5.20 -12.51
C GLU A 355 8.86 -5.80 -11.81
N ILE A 356 9.12 -5.39 -10.56
CA ILE A 356 10.25 -5.91 -9.75
C ILE A 356 10.06 -7.41 -9.47
N ILE A 357 8.86 -7.85 -9.09
CA ILE A 357 8.58 -9.27 -8.82
C ILE A 357 8.76 -10.12 -10.07
N ALA A 358 8.29 -9.63 -11.23
CA ALA A 358 8.45 -10.32 -12.50
C ALA A 358 9.94 -10.36 -12.94
N ASP A 359 10.72 -9.32 -12.67
CA ASP A 359 12.16 -9.29 -12.91
C ASP A 359 12.92 -10.28 -12.02
N LEU A 360 12.59 -10.35 -10.72
CA LEU A 360 13.14 -11.33 -9.80
C LEU A 360 12.79 -12.77 -10.21
N ALA A 361 11.56 -13.00 -10.68
CA ALA A 361 11.15 -14.30 -11.22
C ALA A 361 11.96 -14.70 -12.46
N ALA A 362 12.29 -13.73 -13.32
CA ALA A 362 13.17 -13.93 -14.48
C ALA A 362 14.67 -14.06 -14.12
N GLY A 363 15.03 -14.03 -12.82
CA GLY A 363 16.41 -14.18 -12.37
C GLY A 363 17.25 -12.90 -12.40
N LYS A 364 16.62 -11.73 -12.61
CA LYS A 364 17.34 -10.46 -12.44
C LYS A 364 17.59 -10.17 -10.96
N PRO A 365 18.66 -9.46 -10.61
CA PRO A 365 18.94 -9.08 -9.23
C PRO A 365 17.88 -8.13 -8.67
N ALA A 366 17.76 -8.08 -7.34
CA ALA A 366 16.93 -7.05 -6.67
C ALA A 366 17.43 -5.65 -7.07
N PRO A 367 16.52 -4.73 -7.44
CA PRO A 367 16.92 -3.41 -7.95
C PRO A 367 17.58 -2.52 -6.89
N GLU A 368 17.28 -2.78 -5.63
CA GLU A 368 17.80 -2.05 -4.47
C GLU A 368 18.39 -3.01 -3.45
N ALA A 369 19.68 -2.88 -3.18
CA ALA A 369 20.40 -3.76 -2.26
C ALA A 369 19.77 -3.80 -0.85
N ARG A 370 19.19 -2.67 -0.39
CA ARG A 370 18.55 -2.57 0.92
C ARG A 370 17.25 -3.39 1.05
N PHE A 371 16.65 -3.82 -0.06
CA PHE A 371 15.43 -4.65 -0.08
C PHE A 371 15.73 -6.14 -0.06
N THR A 372 17.01 -6.52 -0.11
CA THR A 372 17.40 -7.93 -0.11
C THR A 372 17.26 -8.57 1.27
N LEU A 373 17.05 -9.88 1.28
CA LEU A 373 17.06 -10.70 2.50
C LEU A 373 18.39 -10.57 3.28
N ALA A 374 19.51 -10.39 2.56
CA ALA A 374 20.83 -10.22 3.16
C ALA A 374 20.93 -8.89 3.93
N ALA A 375 20.45 -7.79 3.34
CA ALA A 375 20.48 -6.48 3.99
C ALA A 375 19.61 -6.43 5.25
N HIS A 376 18.42 -7.04 5.20
CA HIS A 376 17.54 -7.11 6.38
C HIS A 376 18.12 -7.96 7.53
N ARG A 377 18.89 -9.03 7.21
CA ARG A 377 19.59 -9.83 8.25
C ARG A 377 20.73 -9.07 8.91
N ALA A 378 21.44 -8.25 8.15
CA ALA A 378 22.52 -7.43 8.68
C ALA A 378 22.04 -6.32 9.64
N ASN A 379 20.80 -5.83 9.45
CA ASN A 379 20.20 -4.77 10.26
C ASN A 379 19.39 -5.27 11.47
N GLY A 380 19.20 -6.57 11.61
CA GLY A 380 18.37 -7.21 12.66
C GLY A 380 19.16 -8.01 13.70
N GLY A 381 20.50 -7.89 13.71
CA GLY A 381 21.41 -8.53 14.66
C GLY A 381 21.80 -7.63 15.82
#